data_2d1b01b74c94d6b378b7478fdffd331c
#
_entry.id   2d1b01b74c94d6b378b7478fdffd331c
#
_cell.length_a   1.000
_cell.length_b   1.000
_cell.length_c   1.000
_cell.angle_alpha   90.00
_cell.angle_beta   90.00
_cell.angle_gamma   90.00
#
_symmetry.space_group_name_H-M   'P 1'
#
loop_
_entity.id
_entity.type
_entity.pdbx_description
1 polymer ?
#
loop_
_entity_poly.entity_id
_entity_poly.type
_entity_poly.pdbx_seq_one_letter_code
_entity_poly.pdbx_strand_id
1 'polypeptide(L)'
;MPCPSGGHKQWVEEAILLPAEFAKETALFFSGLYVQRLQERSFFMYGYWSKLCRVDLTNKTWKAEDIKDEDLKLLLGGTAFGCKILLEETPAKVDPLSPENKIIFAVGPIQAAKFFPGNAKWSVITKSPLTGTFMDSAGTGAWAPQLKKAGFDALVIEGKSEKPVWLYINDNGVEFKDAADLWGLDSVETSAKIKEILGDKRINALNIGPAGEIMNPIANITCDGHSFAGRGGGGAVMGSKNLKAVAVWGTKECPIADAEGCDKWAKEMFQILHKATETAEGTPSVMTGMEEIGDSPIRYWRGDVWHKGAETIGTPRYTQVLNVKPLPCQNCPVGCHRHIDITLKNGEKLVGNGPEYETLGTMGSGLCIDDLEAISIANDICNRAGVDTISAGSYIGFLTECYEASLISADKIGMVPHFGDPETLLFLVDKIVKNEGIGAYFKDGIRGAAELIGGDAGLEALPRIASRQELVRADLSRRLSVIA
;
A
#
# COMPACT_ATOMS: atom_id res chain seq x y z
N MET A 1 35.03 22.48 16.11
CA MET A 1 36.00 21.37 16.03
C MET A 1 35.75 20.65 14.69
N PRO A 2 36.76 20.38 13.85
CA PRO A 2 36.54 19.80 12.54
C PRO A 2 36.23 18.30 12.66
N CYS A 3 35.25 17.81 11.91
CA CYS A 3 34.94 16.39 11.73
C CYS A 3 36.13 15.60 11.16
N PRO A 4 36.37 14.39 11.62
CA PRO A 4 37.37 13.50 11.00
C PRO A 4 36.85 12.96 9.68
N SER A 5 37.45 13.39 8.59
CA SER A 5 37.31 12.84 7.26
C SER A 5 38.03 11.49 7.19
N GLY A 6 37.34 10.36 7.06
CA GLY A 6 38.06 9.10 6.82
C GLY A 6 37.26 7.80 6.79
N GLY A 7 35.96 7.78 7.05
CA GLY A 7 35.20 6.52 7.16
C GLY A 7 34.22 6.19 6.04
N HIS A 8 33.80 7.16 5.24
CA HIS A 8 32.68 6.97 4.31
C HIS A 8 33.02 6.33 2.94
N LYS A 9 34.27 6.21 2.56
CA LYS A 9 34.61 5.63 1.26
C LYS A 9 34.63 4.09 1.25
N GLN A 10 34.86 3.45 2.36
CA GLN A 10 35.03 2.01 2.40
C GLN A 10 33.71 1.22 2.33
N TRP A 11 32.60 1.78 2.86
CA TRP A 11 31.29 1.14 2.84
C TRP A 11 30.56 1.22 1.50
N VAL A 12 30.88 2.20 0.68
CA VAL A 12 30.24 2.38 -0.65
C VAL A 12 30.92 1.50 -1.70
N GLU A 13 32.20 1.18 -1.53
CA GLU A 13 32.94 0.33 -2.49
C GLU A 13 32.67 -1.19 -2.28
N GLU A 14 32.34 -1.62 -1.06
CA GLU A 14 31.99 -3.03 -0.80
C GLU A 14 30.55 -3.41 -1.16
N ALA A 15 29.65 -2.44 -1.28
CA ALA A 15 28.22 -2.68 -1.62
C ALA A 15 27.93 -2.82 -3.12
N ILE A 16 28.92 -2.62 -4.01
CA ILE A 16 28.71 -2.61 -5.49
C ILE A 16 29.66 -3.59 -6.20
N LEU A 17 30.30 -4.50 -5.53
CA LEU A 17 31.02 -5.58 -6.21
C LEU A 17 30.10 -6.80 -6.40
N LEU A 18 29.21 -6.72 -7.40
CA LEU A 18 28.72 -7.91 -8.06
C LEU A 18 29.92 -8.68 -8.62
N PRO A 19 30.01 -10.02 -8.42
CA PRO A 19 31.11 -10.81 -8.96
C PRO A 19 31.28 -10.53 -10.45
N ALA A 20 32.50 -10.39 -10.92
CA ALA A 20 32.83 -10.11 -12.32
C ALA A 20 32.26 -11.14 -13.32
N GLU A 21 31.88 -12.32 -12.86
CA GLU A 21 31.11 -13.31 -13.62
C GLU A 21 29.68 -12.88 -13.89
N PHE A 22 29.02 -12.20 -12.96
CA PHE A 22 27.65 -11.67 -13.15
C PHE A 22 27.60 -10.55 -14.21
N ALA A 23 28.65 -9.73 -14.27
CA ALA A 23 28.77 -8.68 -15.30
C ALA A 23 29.06 -9.27 -16.69
N LYS A 24 29.73 -10.41 -16.79
CA LYS A 24 29.98 -11.11 -18.07
C LYS A 24 28.71 -11.81 -18.58
N GLU A 25 27.92 -12.42 -17.72
CA GLU A 25 26.65 -13.05 -18.12
C GLU A 25 25.59 -12.01 -18.51
N THR A 26 25.51 -10.88 -17.81
CA THR A 26 24.64 -9.76 -18.21
C THR A 26 25.08 -9.13 -19.54
N ALA A 27 26.37 -9.02 -19.79
CA ALA A 27 26.86 -8.49 -21.09
C ALA A 27 26.61 -9.47 -22.26
N LEU A 28 26.62 -10.78 -22.02
CA LEU A 28 26.22 -11.79 -23.00
C LEU A 28 24.68 -11.80 -23.24
N PHE A 29 23.90 -11.44 -22.23
CA PHE A 29 22.44 -11.31 -22.35
C PHE A 29 22.01 -10.14 -23.25
N PHE A 30 22.82 -9.09 -23.33
CA PHE A 30 22.61 -7.92 -24.21
C PHE A 30 23.37 -8.01 -25.55
N SER A 31 24.07 -9.12 -25.82
CA SER A 31 24.73 -9.29 -27.12
C SER A 31 23.72 -9.60 -28.22
N GLY A 32 23.88 -8.96 -29.38
CA GLY A 32 22.94 -9.00 -30.50
C GLY A 32 22.55 -10.39 -31.02
N LEU A 33 23.26 -11.47 -30.63
CA LEU A 33 22.92 -12.85 -30.97
C LEU A 33 21.65 -13.35 -30.23
N TYR A 34 21.35 -12.81 -29.04
CA TYR A 34 20.14 -13.17 -28.31
C TYR A 34 18.91 -12.44 -28.89
N VAL A 35 19.09 -11.21 -29.33
CA VAL A 35 18.03 -10.42 -29.98
C VAL A 35 17.65 -11.03 -31.35
N GLN A 36 18.60 -11.56 -32.12
CA GLN A 36 18.34 -12.18 -33.41
C GLN A 36 17.61 -13.53 -33.32
N ARG A 37 17.88 -14.33 -32.28
CA ARG A 37 17.14 -15.59 -32.02
C ARG A 37 15.71 -15.36 -31.54
N LEU A 38 15.39 -14.17 -31.06
CA LEU A 38 14.07 -13.80 -30.60
C LEU A 38 13.11 -13.37 -31.73
N GLN A 39 13.60 -13.09 -32.95
CA GLN A 39 12.77 -12.56 -34.07
C GLN A 39 12.08 -13.61 -34.93
N GLU A 40 12.39 -14.91 -34.76
CA GLU A 40 11.91 -15.95 -35.73
C GLU A 40 10.98 -17.02 -35.13
N ARG A 41 10.50 -16.88 -33.88
CA ARG A 41 9.51 -17.81 -33.34
C ARG A 41 8.21 -17.06 -33.04
N SER A 42 7.06 -17.64 -33.35
CA SER A 42 5.78 -17.22 -32.80
C SER A 42 5.91 -17.35 -31.26
N PHE A 43 6.17 -16.23 -30.59
CA PHE A 43 6.56 -16.23 -29.19
C PHE A 43 5.35 -16.47 -28.32
N PHE A 44 5.26 -17.66 -27.76
CA PHE A 44 4.51 -17.86 -26.55
C PHE A 44 5.22 -17.09 -25.43
N MET A 45 4.54 -16.09 -24.83
CA MET A 45 5.10 -15.27 -23.74
C MET A 45 5.06 -16.05 -22.44
N TYR A 46 6.15 -16.74 -22.10
CA TYR A 46 6.26 -17.43 -20.82
C TYR A 46 6.15 -16.46 -19.64
N GLY A 47 5.50 -16.89 -18.58
CA GLY A 47 5.21 -16.06 -17.39
C GLY A 47 3.95 -15.21 -17.55
N TYR A 48 3.29 -15.27 -18.72
CA TYR A 48 2.06 -14.52 -18.99
C TYR A 48 0.98 -15.41 -19.59
N TRP A 49 -0.26 -15.01 -19.37
CA TRP A 49 -1.42 -15.49 -20.12
C TRP A 49 -1.69 -14.65 -21.37
N SER A 50 -1.08 -13.46 -21.43
CA SER A 50 -1.38 -12.40 -22.40
C SER A 50 -2.88 -12.06 -22.43
N LYS A 51 -3.51 -12.07 -21.23
CA LYS A 51 -4.94 -11.82 -21.04
C LYS A 51 -5.18 -10.84 -19.90
N LEU A 52 -6.02 -9.83 -20.16
CA LEU A 52 -6.63 -9.03 -19.12
C LEU A 52 -8.10 -9.37 -18.94
N CYS A 53 -8.59 -9.26 -17.73
CA CYS A 53 -10.00 -9.36 -17.40
C CYS A 53 -10.59 -7.95 -17.34
N ARG A 54 -11.53 -7.63 -18.21
CA ARG A 54 -12.26 -6.35 -18.17
C ARG A 54 -13.64 -6.58 -17.59
N VAL A 55 -13.98 -5.79 -16.57
CA VAL A 55 -15.25 -5.85 -15.85
C VAL A 55 -15.97 -4.52 -15.96
N ASP A 56 -17.19 -4.53 -16.47
CA ASP A 56 -18.11 -3.38 -16.46
C ASP A 56 -19.15 -3.58 -15.35
N LEU A 57 -19.03 -2.77 -14.30
CA LEU A 57 -19.93 -2.83 -13.14
C LEU A 57 -21.33 -2.30 -13.45
N THR A 58 -21.47 -1.40 -14.41
CA THR A 58 -22.77 -0.81 -14.80
C THR A 58 -23.65 -1.86 -15.46
N ASN A 59 -23.08 -2.60 -16.39
CA ASN A 59 -23.81 -3.62 -17.15
C ASN A 59 -23.70 -5.02 -16.53
N LYS A 60 -22.89 -5.18 -15.47
CA LYS A 60 -22.58 -6.48 -14.83
C LYS A 60 -22.08 -7.50 -15.85
N THR A 61 -21.16 -7.08 -16.71
CA THR A 61 -20.54 -7.92 -17.73
C THR A 61 -19.04 -7.98 -17.55
N TRP A 62 -18.43 -9.03 -18.10
CA TRP A 62 -16.98 -9.15 -18.17
C TRP A 62 -16.55 -9.78 -19.48
N LYS A 63 -15.31 -9.54 -19.87
CA LYS A 63 -14.67 -10.17 -21.01
C LYS A 63 -13.18 -10.36 -20.77
N ALA A 64 -12.62 -11.41 -21.37
CA ALA A 64 -11.19 -11.56 -21.48
C ALA A 64 -10.71 -10.85 -22.76
N GLU A 65 -9.70 -10.02 -22.66
CA GLU A 65 -9.08 -9.31 -23.78
C GLU A 65 -7.63 -9.74 -23.93
N ASP A 66 -7.15 -9.77 -25.17
CA ASP A 66 -5.75 -10.06 -25.46
C ASP A 66 -4.86 -8.86 -25.12
N ILE A 67 -3.74 -9.11 -24.47
CA ILE A 67 -2.67 -8.14 -24.29
C ILE A 67 -1.66 -8.37 -25.40
N LYS A 68 -1.23 -7.31 -26.09
CA LYS A 68 -0.22 -7.40 -27.14
C LYS A 68 1.13 -7.80 -26.53
N ASP A 69 1.82 -8.73 -27.18
CA ASP A 69 3.16 -9.17 -26.75
C ASP A 69 4.16 -8.01 -26.67
N GLU A 70 4.02 -7.02 -27.53
CA GLU A 70 4.86 -5.81 -27.54
C GLU A 70 4.71 -5.02 -26.26
N ASP A 71 3.47 -4.87 -25.75
CA ASP A 71 3.20 -4.19 -24.47
C ASP A 71 3.80 -4.96 -23.29
N LEU A 72 3.68 -6.28 -23.27
CA LEU A 72 4.28 -7.11 -22.23
C LEU A 72 5.80 -7.07 -22.24
N LYS A 73 6.43 -7.06 -23.44
CA LYS A 73 7.88 -6.92 -23.60
C LYS A 73 8.40 -5.57 -23.12
N LEU A 74 7.66 -4.50 -23.43
CA LEU A 74 8.05 -3.12 -23.10
C LEU A 74 7.81 -2.80 -21.62
N LEU A 75 6.65 -3.20 -21.08
CA LEU A 75 6.14 -2.74 -19.78
C LEU A 75 6.23 -3.78 -18.67
N LEU A 76 6.49 -5.04 -19.00
CA LEU A 76 6.61 -6.18 -18.07
C LEU A 76 5.35 -6.49 -17.23
N GLY A 77 4.32 -5.66 -17.23
CA GLY A 77 3.13 -5.78 -16.40
C GLY A 77 3.13 -4.80 -15.21
N GLY A 78 2.34 -5.09 -14.17
CA GLY A 78 2.27 -4.27 -12.96
C GLY A 78 1.92 -2.81 -13.24
N THR A 79 2.60 -1.89 -12.55
CA THR A 79 2.35 -0.45 -12.60
C THR A 79 2.47 0.14 -14.02
N ALA A 80 3.51 -0.21 -14.77
CA ALA A 80 3.73 0.35 -16.10
C ALA A 80 2.61 -0.03 -17.08
N PHE A 81 2.15 -1.29 -17.06
CA PHE A 81 1.04 -1.74 -17.89
C PHE A 81 -0.29 -1.07 -17.50
N GLY A 82 -0.57 -0.98 -16.19
CA GLY A 82 -1.76 -0.27 -15.69
C GLY A 82 -1.73 1.22 -16.03
N CYS A 83 -0.56 1.86 -16.01
CA CYS A 83 -0.37 3.26 -16.40
C CYS A 83 -0.74 3.47 -17.87
N LYS A 84 -0.28 2.60 -18.78
CA LYS A 84 -0.65 2.65 -20.20
C LYS A 84 -2.17 2.61 -20.37
N ILE A 85 -2.85 1.65 -19.75
CA ILE A 85 -4.31 1.52 -19.85
C ILE A 85 -4.99 2.80 -19.35
N LEU A 86 -4.57 3.31 -18.18
CA LEU A 86 -5.17 4.51 -17.59
C LEU A 86 -5.01 5.73 -18.52
N LEU A 87 -3.83 5.91 -19.11
CA LEU A 87 -3.54 7.03 -20.01
C LEU A 87 -4.31 6.95 -21.33
N GLU A 88 -4.40 5.76 -21.92
CA GLU A 88 -5.04 5.57 -23.23
C GLU A 88 -6.57 5.56 -23.15
N GLU A 89 -7.13 5.09 -22.03
CA GLU A 89 -8.56 4.80 -21.96
C GLU A 89 -9.33 5.72 -21.01
N THR A 90 -8.65 6.63 -20.28
CA THR A 90 -9.32 7.53 -19.35
C THR A 90 -9.36 8.95 -19.91
N PRO A 91 -10.52 9.63 -19.94
CA PRO A 91 -10.62 10.99 -20.42
C PRO A 91 -9.72 11.96 -19.64
N ALA A 92 -9.16 12.95 -20.33
CA ALA A 92 -8.42 14.03 -19.69
C ALA A 92 -9.33 14.73 -18.65
N LYS A 93 -8.79 15.02 -17.45
CA LYS A 93 -9.51 15.67 -16.35
C LYS A 93 -10.72 14.87 -15.81
N VAL A 94 -10.78 13.55 -16.01
CA VAL A 94 -11.82 12.72 -15.40
C VAL A 94 -11.89 12.96 -13.89
N ASP A 95 -13.09 12.99 -13.34
CA ASP A 95 -13.28 12.98 -11.89
C ASP A 95 -12.82 11.62 -11.33
N PRO A 96 -11.91 11.58 -10.35
CA PRO A 96 -11.41 10.33 -9.76
C PRO A 96 -12.50 9.42 -9.20
N LEU A 97 -13.61 9.98 -8.72
CA LEU A 97 -14.73 9.23 -8.13
C LEU A 97 -15.87 8.94 -9.11
N SER A 98 -15.73 9.38 -10.37
CA SER A 98 -16.75 9.14 -11.39
C SER A 98 -16.70 7.71 -11.94
N PRO A 99 -17.80 7.23 -12.57
CA PRO A 99 -17.83 5.93 -13.25
C PRO A 99 -16.79 5.79 -14.37
N GLU A 100 -16.40 6.88 -15.01
CA GLU A 100 -15.45 6.93 -16.13
C GLU A 100 -14.01 6.68 -15.70
N ASN A 101 -13.66 6.95 -14.43
CA ASN A 101 -12.37 6.56 -13.90
C ASN A 101 -12.26 5.03 -13.84
N LYS A 102 -11.09 4.51 -14.11
CA LYS A 102 -10.82 3.07 -14.04
C LYS A 102 -10.02 2.75 -12.80
N ILE A 103 -10.22 1.54 -12.26
CA ILE A 103 -9.30 0.96 -11.30
C ILE A 103 -8.73 -0.32 -11.89
N ILE A 104 -7.42 -0.43 -11.88
CA ILE A 104 -6.67 -1.48 -12.57
C ILE A 104 -5.83 -2.20 -11.55
N PHE A 105 -5.96 -3.52 -11.47
CA PHE A 105 -5.09 -4.38 -10.70
C PHE A 105 -4.21 -5.15 -11.66
N ALA A 106 -2.91 -5.10 -11.50
CA ALA A 106 -1.98 -5.73 -12.44
C ALA A 106 -0.89 -6.50 -11.71
N VAL A 107 -0.46 -7.60 -12.34
CA VAL A 107 0.61 -8.47 -11.90
C VAL A 107 1.68 -8.61 -12.98
N GLY A 108 2.84 -9.11 -12.64
CA GLY A 108 3.94 -9.32 -13.57
C GLY A 108 4.18 -10.81 -13.90
N PRO A 109 5.29 -11.16 -14.56
CA PRO A 109 5.62 -12.54 -14.90
C PRO A 109 6.03 -13.38 -13.68
N ILE A 110 6.61 -12.77 -12.65
CA ILE A 110 7.10 -13.50 -11.47
C ILE A 110 5.98 -14.17 -10.67
N GLN A 111 4.74 -13.68 -10.78
CA GLN A 111 3.56 -14.27 -10.16
C GLN A 111 3.18 -15.63 -10.78
N ALA A 112 3.70 -15.97 -11.96
CA ALA A 112 3.57 -17.30 -12.54
C ALA A 112 4.42 -18.34 -11.81
N ALA A 113 5.51 -17.93 -11.18
CA ALA A 113 6.40 -18.83 -10.47
C ALA A 113 5.72 -19.44 -9.23
N LYS A 114 5.90 -20.75 -9.05
CA LYS A 114 5.21 -21.52 -8.01
C LYS A 114 5.71 -21.16 -6.60
N PHE A 115 7.01 -20.97 -6.45
CA PHE A 115 7.67 -20.72 -5.18
C PHE A 115 8.78 -19.67 -5.34
N PHE A 116 8.43 -18.42 -5.62
CA PHE A 116 9.44 -17.37 -5.76
C PHE A 116 9.22 -16.30 -4.70
N PRO A 117 10.27 -15.95 -3.90
CA PRO A 117 10.15 -14.84 -2.94
C PRO A 117 9.75 -13.54 -3.64
N GLY A 118 8.70 -12.88 -3.13
CA GLY A 118 8.17 -11.65 -3.73
C GLY A 118 7.08 -11.86 -4.79
N ASN A 119 6.70 -13.09 -5.15
CA ASN A 119 5.62 -13.35 -6.12
C ASN A 119 4.20 -13.01 -5.61
N ALA A 120 4.08 -12.57 -4.36
CA ALA A 120 2.82 -12.13 -3.77
C ALA A 120 2.44 -10.67 -4.08
N LYS A 121 3.27 -9.94 -4.85
CA LYS A 121 3.07 -8.50 -5.13
C LYS A 121 2.03 -8.26 -6.22
N TRP A 122 1.12 -7.32 -5.97
CA TRP A 122 0.18 -6.77 -6.95
C TRP A 122 0.23 -5.24 -6.92
N SER A 123 -0.11 -4.61 -8.03
CA SER A 123 -0.22 -3.16 -8.15
C SER A 123 -1.66 -2.76 -8.41
N VAL A 124 -2.09 -1.64 -7.84
CA VAL A 124 -3.34 -0.96 -8.17
C VAL A 124 -3.04 0.40 -8.76
N ILE A 125 -3.69 0.68 -9.89
CA ILE A 125 -3.47 1.89 -10.68
C ILE A 125 -4.83 2.54 -10.94
N THR A 126 -4.92 3.86 -10.71
CA THR A 126 -6.12 4.65 -10.95
C THR A 126 -5.78 6.14 -10.95
N LYS A 127 -6.74 7.01 -11.26
CA LYS A 127 -6.63 8.42 -10.93
C LYS A 127 -6.98 8.60 -9.44
N SER A 128 -6.08 9.24 -8.70
CA SER A 128 -6.19 9.42 -7.25
C SER A 128 -7.22 10.50 -6.88
N PRO A 129 -8.15 10.22 -5.97
CA PRO A 129 -9.01 11.26 -5.40
C PRO A 129 -8.27 12.19 -4.44
N LEU A 130 -7.15 11.73 -3.86
CA LEU A 130 -6.34 12.52 -2.94
C LEU A 130 -5.46 13.55 -3.67
N THR A 131 -4.85 13.17 -4.80
CA THR A 131 -3.88 14.01 -5.51
C THR A 131 -4.43 14.61 -6.80
N GLY A 132 -5.52 14.09 -7.33
CA GLY A 132 -6.08 14.48 -8.63
C GLY A 132 -5.23 14.04 -9.82
N THR A 133 -4.17 13.24 -9.60
CA THR A 133 -3.22 12.77 -10.61
C THR A 133 -3.19 11.26 -10.69
N PHE A 134 -2.30 10.71 -11.52
CA PHE A 134 -1.97 9.29 -11.54
C PHE A 134 -1.55 8.80 -10.14
N MET A 135 -2.02 7.64 -9.79
CA MET A 135 -1.61 6.92 -8.58
C MET A 135 -1.27 5.48 -8.95
N ASP A 136 -0.18 4.99 -8.40
CA ASP A 136 0.04 3.57 -8.19
C ASP A 136 0.25 3.28 -6.71
N SER A 137 -0.20 2.14 -6.28
CA SER A 137 0.07 1.61 -4.95
C SER A 137 0.24 0.10 -5.06
N ALA A 138 1.05 -0.48 -4.19
CA ALA A 138 1.33 -1.91 -4.27
C ALA A 138 1.03 -2.57 -2.93
N GLY A 139 0.33 -3.70 -3.01
CA GLY A 139 0.11 -4.59 -1.89
C GLY A 139 0.78 -5.94 -2.08
N THR A 140 0.68 -6.78 -1.08
CA THR A 140 1.13 -8.16 -1.10
C THR A 140 -0.02 -9.11 -0.74
N GLY A 141 0.28 -10.35 -0.43
CA GLY A 141 -0.74 -11.37 -0.14
C GLY A 141 -0.91 -12.37 -1.29
N ALA A 142 -1.65 -13.43 -1.06
CA ALA A 142 -1.77 -14.51 -2.03
C ALA A 142 -2.70 -14.20 -3.21
N TRP A 143 -3.34 -13.03 -3.23
CA TRP A 143 -4.26 -12.62 -4.29
C TRP A 143 -3.58 -12.56 -5.67
N ALA A 144 -2.35 -12.01 -5.75
CA ALA A 144 -1.62 -11.86 -7.01
C ALA A 144 -1.35 -13.19 -7.73
N PRO A 145 -0.78 -14.21 -7.07
CA PRO A 145 -0.64 -15.53 -7.67
C PRO A 145 -1.98 -16.18 -8.04
N GLN A 146 -3.05 -15.91 -7.28
CA GLN A 146 -4.36 -16.45 -7.58
C GLN A 146 -4.99 -15.82 -8.82
N LEU A 147 -4.80 -14.51 -9.06
CA LEU A 147 -5.22 -13.86 -10.30
C LEU A 147 -4.51 -14.50 -11.51
N LYS A 148 -3.20 -14.75 -11.37
CA LYS A 148 -2.43 -15.47 -12.39
C LYS A 148 -2.98 -16.88 -12.62
N LYS A 149 -3.31 -17.62 -11.56
CA LYS A 149 -3.91 -18.96 -11.65
C LYS A 149 -5.33 -18.94 -12.19
N ALA A 150 -6.07 -17.85 -12.07
CA ALA A 150 -7.38 -17.69 -12.72
C ALA A 150 -7.26 -17.43 -14.23
N GLY A 151 -6.07 -17.15 -14.73
CA GLY A 151 -5.80 -17.01 -16.18
C GLY A 151 -5.65 -15.57 -16.66
N PHE A 152 -5.30 -14.63 -15.76
CA PHE A 152 -5.22 -13.21 -16.09
C PHE A 152 -3.92 -12.57 -15.60
N ASP A 153 -3.42 -11.60 -16.37
CA ASP A 153 -2.26 -10.76 -16.05
C ASP A 153 -2.67 -9.40 -15.46
N ALA A 154 -3.90 -8.98 -15.73
CA ALA A 154 -4.49 -7.77 -15.19
C ALA A 154 -6.01 -7.87 -15.08
N LEU A 155 -6.57 -7.03 -14.20
CA LEU A 155 -8.00 -6.81 -14.03
C LEU A 155 -8.29 -5.32 -14.17
N VAL A 156 -9.14 -4.95 -15.12
CA VAL A 156 -9.61 -3.58 -15.35
C VAL A 156 -11.07 -3.51 -14.94
N ILE A 157 -11.40 -2.61 -14.03
CA ILE A 157 -12.77 -2.40 -13.56
C ILE A 157 -13.22 -0.99 -13.92
N GLU A 158 -14.33 -0.90 -14.61
CA GLU A 158 -14.94 0.33 -15.09
C GLU A 158 -16.42 0.40 -14.75
N GLY A 159 -17.02 1.59 -14.94
CA GLY A 159 -18.42 1.81 -14.60
C GLY A 159 -18.67 1.91 -13.08
N LYS A 160 -19.93 1.81 -12.70
CA LYS A 160 -20.41 1.82 -11.32
C LYS A 160 -21.61 0.89 -11.18
N SER A 161 -21.63 0.05 -10.18
CA SER A 161 -22.80 -0.78 -9.85
C SER A 161 -23.90 0.08 -9.20
N GLU A 162 -25.15 -0.22 -9.52
CA GLU A 162 -26.31 0.44 -8.88
C GLU A 162 -26.37 0.18 -7.37
N LYS A 163 -26.05 -1.06 -6.97
CA LYS A 163 -26.04 -1.52 -5.57
C LYS A 163 -24.65 -2.03 -5.19
N PRO A 164 -24.32 -2.10 -3.90
CA PRO A 164 -23.07 -2.70 -3.46
C PRO A 164 -22.87 -4.12 -4.03
N VAL A 165 -21.68 -4.35 -4.59
CA VAL A 165 -21.30 -5.59 -5.25
C VAL A 165 -19.90 -6.01 -4.83
N TRP A 166 -19.64 -7.30 -4.86
CA TRP A 166 -18.30 -7.84 -4.85
C TRP A 166 -18.10 -8.85 -5.98
N LEU A 167 -16.87 -9.01 -6.42
CA LEU A 167 -16.52 -9.89 -7.54
C LEU A 167 -15.85 -11.16 -7.01
N TYR A 168 -16.22 -12.30 -7.59
CA TYR A 168 -15.49 -13.55 -7.43
C TYR A 168 -14.93 -13.99 -8.76
N ILE A 169 -13.59 -13.99 -8.89
CA ILE A 169 -12.88 -14.42 -10.09
C ILE A 169 -12.36 -15.83 -9.88
N ASN A 170 -12.68 -16.73 -10.79
CA ASN A 170 -12.26 -18.12 -10.76
C ASN A 170 -11.90 -18.64 -12.16
N ASP A 171 -11.65 -19.94 -12.30
CA ASP A 171 -11.28 -20.56 -13.58
C ASP A 171 -12.35 -20.42 -14.67
N ASN A 172 -13.61 -20.15 -14.30
CA ASN A 172 -14.74 -19.98 -15.22
C ASN A 172 -15.01 -18.50 -15.58
N GLY A 173 -14.32 -17.55 -14.92
CA GLY A 173 -14.47 -16.13 -15.17
C GLY A 173 -14.87 -15.33 -13.94
N VAL A 174 -15.80 -14.38 -14.09
CA VAL A 174 -16.20 -13.43 -13.06
C VAL A 174 -17.66 -13.61 -12.68
N GLU A 175 -17.89 -13.77 -11.38
CA GLU A 175 -19.23 -13.78 -10.78
C GLU A 175 -19.46 -12.45 -10.05
N PHE A 176 -20.62 -11.83 -10.29
CA PHE A 176 -21.08 -10.64 -9.58
C PHE A 176 -21.96 -11.05 -8.41
N LYS A 177 -21.57 -10.72 -7.21
CA LYS A 177 -22.26 -11.10 -5.98
C LYS A 177 -22.75 -9.87 -5.23
N ASP A 178 -23.91 -9.96 -4.62
CA ASP A 178 -24.45 -8.91 -3.75
C ASP A 178 -23.55 -8.71 -2.53
N ALA A 179 -23.24 -7.45 -2.22
CA ALA A 179 -22.42 -7.07 -1.08
C ALA A 179 -23.21 -6.47 0.08
N ALA A 180 -24.55 -6.60 0.11
CA ALA A 180 -25.36 -6.01 1.18
C ALA A 180 -24.93 -6.49 2.57
N ASP A 181 -24.60 -7.78 2.72
CA ASP A 181 -24.13 -8.38 3.98
C ASP A 181 -22.65 -8.08 4.30
N LEU A 182 -21.92 -7.47 3.36
CA LEU A 182 -20.51 -7.10 3.53
C LEU A 182 -20.33 -5.59 3.74
N TRP A 183 -21.29 -4.78 3.28
CA TRP A 183 -21.23 -3.33 3.39
C TRP A 183 -21.38 -2.89 4.85
N GLY A 184 -20.46 -2.07 5.32
CA GLY A 184 -20.35 -1.66 6.72
C GLY A 184 -19.41 -2.53 7.56
N LEU A 185 -19.06 -3.74 7.11
CA LEU A 185 -18.06 -4.56 7.80
C LEU A 185 -16.65 -3.98 7.60
N ASP A 186 -15.83 -4.13 8.63
CA ASP A 186 -14.42 -3.75 8.55
C ASP A 186 -13.63 -4.63 7.57
N SER A 187 -12.38 -4.27 7.30
CA SER A 187 -11.55 -4.97 6.31
C SER A 187 -11.27 -6.43 6.67
N VAL A 188 -11.13 -6.74 7.95
CA VAL A 188 -10.84 -8.09 8.49
C VAL A 188 -12.10 -8.95 8.45
N GLU A 189 -13.22 -8.40 8.95
CA GLU A 189 -14.54 -9.04 8.93
C GLU A 189 -15.00 -9.34 7.51
N THR A 190 -14.78 -8.39 6.57
CA THR A 190 -15.11 -8.58 5.15
C THR A 190 -14.38 -9.78 4.56
N SER A 191 -13.06 -9.89 4.79
CA SER A 191 -12.27 -11.04 4.30
C SER A 191 -12.73 -12.36 4.91
N ALA A 192 -13.02 -12.37 6.22
CA ALA A 192 -13.51 -13.57 6.91
C ALA A 192 -14.88 -13.99 6.36
N LYS A 193 -15.79 -13.05 6.16
CA LYS A 193 -17.15 -13.31 5.65
C LYS A 193 -17.15 -13.81 4.22
N ILE A 194 -16.28 -13.29 3.35
CA ILE A 194 -16.12 -13.81 1.97
C ILE A 194 -15.67 -15.28 1.99
N LYS A 195 -14.70 -15.64 2.83
CA LYS A 195 -14.23 -17.02 2.99
C LYS A 195 -15.32 -17.95 3.52
N GLU A 196 -16.15 -17.46 4.44
CA GLU A 196 -17.34 -18.18 4.94
C GLU A 196 -18.37 -18.43 3.83
N ILE A 197 -18.74 -17.35 3.07
CA ILE A 197 -19.73 -17.45 1.97
C ILE A 197 -19.27 -18.44 0.89
N LEU A 198 -17.99 -18.44 0.55
CA LEU A 198 -17.44 -19.31 -0.48
C LEU A 198 -17.05 -20.71 0.04
N GLY A 199 -17.06 -20.92 1.36
CA GLY A 199 -16.75 -22.21 1.98
C GLY A 199 -15.28 -22.63 1.83
N ASP A 200 -14.36 -21.73 1.50
CA ASP A 200 -12.94 -22.03 1.29
C ASP A 200 -12.03 -20.96 1.92
N LYS A 201 -11.29 -21.38 2.95
CA LYS A 201 -10.35 -20.52 3.67
C LYS A 201 -9.11 -20.09 2.85
N ARG A 202 -8.85 -20.74 1.72
CA ARG A 202 -7.71 -20.46 0.84
C ARG A 202 -7.96 -19.28 -0.09
N ILE A 203 -9.21 -18.85 -0.24
CA ILE A 203 -9.59 -17.72 -1.10
C ILE A 203 -8.99 -16.43 -0.54
N ASN A 204 -8.49 -15.61 -1.43
CA ASN A 204 -7.90 -14.32 -1.09
C ASN A 204 -8.78 -13.20 -1.67
N ALA A 205 -8.97 -12.15 -0.89
CA ALA A 205 -9.81 -11.03 -1.29
C ALA A 205 -9.09 -9.70 -1.09
N LEU A 206 -9.11 -8.86 -2.13
CA LEU A 206 -8.91 -7.43 -2.00
C LEU A 206 -10.23 -6.82 -1.56
N ASN A 207 -10.22 -5.97 -0.55
CA ASN A 207 -11.43 -5.31 -0.08
C ASN A 207 -11.16 -3.91 0.46
N ILE A 208 -12.25 -3.18 0.67
CA ILE A 208 -12.25 -1.88 1.34
C ILE A 208 -12.96 -1.99 2.70
N GLY A 209 -12.46 -1.22 3.66
CA GLY A 209 -13.15 -0.98 4.93
C GLY A 209 -14.23 0.11 4.79
N PRO A 210 -14.90 0.46 5.92
CA PRO A 210 -15.93 1.50 5.96
C PRO A 210 -15.47 2.85 5.42
N ALA A 211 -14.20 3.22 5.59
CA ALA A 211 -13.66 4.47 5.05
C ALA A 211 -13.71 4.53 3.51
N GLY A 212 -13.49 3.39 2.84
CA GLY A 212 -13.64 3.32 1.39
C GLY A 212 -15.10 3.49 0.94
N GLU A 213 -16.05 2.92 1.70
CA GLU A 213 -17.48 3.02 1.42
C GLU A 213 -18.01 4.45 1.46
N ILE A 214 -17.47 5.27 2.37
CA ILE A 214 -17.79 6.70 2.48
C ILE A 214 -16.87 7.58 1.62
N MET A 215 -16.05 6.96 0.74
CA MET A 215 -15.14 7.66 -0.17
C MET A 215 -14.14 8.58 0.53
N ASN A 216 -13.64 8.20 1.71
CA ASN A 216 -12.58 8.93 2.38
C ASN A 216 -11.34 8.96 1.47
N PRO A 217 -10.76 10.15 1.15
CA PRO A 217 -9.70 10.29 0.15
C PRO A 217 -8.39 9.57 0.49
N ILE A 218 -8.21 9.16 1.74
CA ILE A 218 -7.07 8.36 2.19
C ILE A 218 -7.43 6.88 2.42
N ALA A 219 -8.59 6.44 1.91
CA ALA A 219 -8.98 5.04 2.02
C ALA A 219 -8.08 4.14 1.19
N ASN A 220 -7.61 3.03 1.79
CA ASN A 220 -6.75 2.04 1.19
C ASN A 220 -7.52 0.81 0.68
N ILE A 221 -6.79 -0.10 0.02
CA ILE A 221 -7.28 -1.43 -0.35
C ILE A 221 -6.47 -2.46 0.41
N THR A 222 -7.12 -3.37 1.11
CA THR A 222 -6.46 -4.43 1.85
C THR A 222 -6.55 -5.77 1.14
N CYS A 223 -5.53 -6.61 1.32
CA CYS A 223 -5.58 -8.03 1.02
C CYS A 223 -5.67 -8.80 2.33
N ASP A 224 -6.79 -9.51 2.52
CA ASP A 224 -7.04 -10.35 3.69
C ASP A 224 -6.84 -9.67 5.07
N GLY A 225 -7.01 -8.34 5.14
CA GLY A 225 -6.91 -7.55 6.36
C GLY A 225 -5.49 -7.38 6.92
N HIS A 226 -4.46 -7.80 6.19
CA HIS A 226 -3.07 -7.73 6.70
C HIS A 226 -2.04 -7.20 5.70
N SER A 227 -2.42 -6.93 4.47
CA SER A 227 -1.53 -6.35 3.47
C SER A 227 -2.25 -5.25 2.71
N PHE A 228 -1.62 -4.12 2.54
CA PHE A 228 -2.29 -2.88 2.15
C PHE A 228 -1.64 -2.26 0.92
N ALA A 229 -2.45 -1.89 -0.08
CA ALA A 229 -2.12 -0.84 -1.04
C ALA A 229 -2.53 0.48 -0.38
N GLY A 230 -1.63 1.03 0.45
CA GLY A 230 -1.96 1.98 1.50
C GLY A 230 -2.35 3.35 0.98
N ARG A 231 -1.63 3.88 0.01
CA ARG A 231 -1.66 5.31 -0.31
C ARG A 231 -2.43 5.66 -1.59
N GLY A 232 -2.86 6.93 -1.71
CA GLY A 232 -3.46 7.49 -2.92
C GLY A 232 -4.97 7.39 -3.04
N GLY A 233 -5.66 6.75 -2.08
CA GLY A 233 -7.13 6.74 -2.05
C GLY A 233 -7.80 5.71 -2.98
N GLY A 234 -7.10 4.62 -3.32
CA GLY A 234 -7.67 3.56 -4.16
C GLY A 234 -8.93 2.93 -3.59
N GLY A 235 -9.06 2.86 -2.24
CA GLY A 235 -10.25 2.39 -1.56
C GLY A 235 -11.46 3.28 -1.81
N ALA A 236 -11.29 4.60 -1.85
CA ALA A 236 -12.36 5.53 -2.19
C ALA A 236 -12.85 5.35 -3.64
N VAL A 237 -11.94 5.02 -4.57
CA VAL A 237 -12.33 4.72 -5.96
C VAL A 237 -13.15 3.43 -6.04
N MET A 238 -12.80 2.38 -5.28
CA MET A 238 -13.66 1.18 -5.18
C MET A 238 -15.03 1.53 -4.59
N GLY A 239 -15.06 2.29 -3.49
CA GLY A 239 -16.31 2.73 -2.85
C GLY A 239 -17.20 3.53 -3.78
N SER A 240 -16.63 4.47 -4.55
CA SER A 240 -17.40 5.28 -5.52
C SER A 240 -18.07 4.44 -6.61
N LYS A 241 -17.54 3.24 -6.88
CA LYS A 241 -18.10 2.26 -7.82
C LYS A 241 -19.07 1.26 -7.19
N ASN A 242 -19.35 1.41 -5.88
CA ASN A 242 -20.10 0.42 -5.08
C ASN A 242 -19.44 -0.96 -5.09
N LEU A 243 -18.12 -1.03 -5.20
CA LEU A 243 -17.34 -2.26 -5.22
C LEU A 243 -16.72 -2.52 -3.85
N LYS A 244 -17.23 -3.50 -3.11
CA LYS A 244 -16.75 -3.85 -1.77
C LYS A 244 -15.47 -4.68 -1.80
N ALA A 245 -15.40 -5.66 -2.71
CA ALA A 245 -14.28 -6.58 -2.73
C ALA A 245 -14.07 -7.25 -4.10
N VAL A 246 -12.86 -7.79 -4.30
CA VAL A 246 -12.50 -8.67 -5.41
C VAL A 246 -11.82 -9.91 -4.84
N ALA A 247 -12.57 -10.99 -4.71
CA ALA A 247 -12.05 -12.29 -4.32
C ALA A 247 -11.55 -13.07 -5.53
N VAL A 248 -10.52 -13.87 -5.34
CA VAL A 248 -9.95 -14.67 -6.43
C VAL A 248 -9.53 -16.07 -5.95
N TRP A 249 -9.79 -17.06 -6.80
CA TRP A 249 -9.27 -18.42 -6.68
C TRP A 249 -9.12 -19.06 -8.05
N GLY A 250 -7.90 -19.41 -8.43
CA GLY A 250 -7.61 -20.08 -9.69
C GLY A 250 -6.77 -21.33 -9.49
N THR A 251 -6.86 -22.26 -10.45
CA THR A 251 -6.12 -23.53 -10.43
C THR A 251 -5.23 -23.75 -11.66
N LYS A 252 -5.31 -22.86 -12.67
CA LYS A 252 -4.49 -22.95 -13.89
C LYS A 252 -3.02 -22.73 -13.59
N GLU A 253 -2.15 -23.36 -14.36
CA GLU A 253 -0.71 -23.17 -14.29
C GLU A 253 -0.26 -22.31 -15.49
N CYS A 254 0.27 -21.12 -15.18
CA CYS A 254 0.84 -20.23 -16.19
C CYS A 254 2.16 -20.84 -16.69
N PRO A 255 2.35 -20.99 -17.99
CA PRO A 255 3.56 -21.59 -18.53
C PRO A 255 4.83 -20.79 -18.22
N ILE A 256 5.88 -21.50 -17.82
CA ILE A 256 7.20 -20.97 -17.48
C ILE A 256 8.23 -21.60 -18.43
N ALA A 257 9.16 -20.79 -18.95
CA ALA A 257 10.15 -21.26 -19.94
C ALA A 257 11.11 -22.32 -19.38
N ASP A 258 11.54 -22.13 -18.14
CA ASP A 258 12.43 -23.03 -17.41
C ASP A 258 11.93 -23.16 -15.96
N ALA A 259 11.03 -24.10 -15.73
CA ALA A 259 10.45 -24.33 -14.42
C ALA A 259 11.46 -24.87 -13.41
N GLU A 260 12.38 -25.75 -13.85
CA GLU A 260 13.41 -26.32 -12.98
C GLU A 260 14.44 -25.28 -12.55
N GLY A 261 14.90 -24.44 -13.49
CA GLY A 261 15.78 -23.32 -13.20
C GLY A 261 15.11 -22.28 -12.29
N CYS A 262 13.86 -22.00 -12.51
CA CYS A 262 13.08 -21.11 -11.64
C CYS A 262 12.96 -21.64 -10.21
N ASP A 263 12.67 -22.93 -10.04
CA ASP A 263 12.59 -23.59 -8.72
C ASP A 263 13.97 -23.63 -8.02
N LYS A 264 15.06 -23.87 -8.77
CA LYS A 264 16.41 -23.81 -8.24
C LYS A 264 16.74 -22.39 -7.73
N TRP A 265 16.51 -21.39 -8.56
CA TRP A 265 16.70 -19.98 -8.19
C TRP A 265 15.86 -19.57 -6.98
N ALA A 266 14.61 -19.98 -6.93
CA ALA A 266 13.73 -19.71 -5.80
C ALA A 266 14.28 -20.27 -4.48
N LYS A 267 14.82 -21.49 -4.51
CA LYS A 267 15.47 -22.13 -3.33
C LYS A 267 16.72 -21.37 -2.89
N GLU A 268 17.58 -20.98 -3.84
CA GLU A 268 18.79 -20.21 -3.55
C GLU A 268 18.44 -18.84 -2.94
N MET A 269 17.51 -18.12 -3.56
CA MET A 269 17.03 -16.82 -3.04
C MET A 269 16.37 -16.95 -1.67
N PHE A 270 15.58 -18.00 -1.45
CA PHE A 270 14.99 -18.27 -0.14
C PHE A 270 16.06 -18.43 0.94
N GLN A 271 17.12 -19.20 0.67
CA GLN A 271 18.22 -19.40 1.61
C GLN A 271 18.99 -18.10 1.90
N ILE A 272 19.27 -17.30 0.86
CA ILE A 272 19.95 -16.00 1.00
C ILE A 272 19.12 -15.05 1.86
N LEU A 273 17.84 -14.91 1.53
CA LEU A 273 16.93 -14.03 2.25
C LEU A 273 16.68 -14.50 3.69
N HIS A 274 16.51 -15.81 3.90
CA HIS A 274 16.30 -16.37 5.23
C HIS A 274 17.53 -16.11 6.14
N LYS A 275 18.73 -16.35 5.63
CA LYS A 275 19.96 -16.06 6.37
C LYS A 275 20.12 -14.55 6.66
N ALA A 276 19.78 -13.69 5.71
CA ALA A 276 19.85 -12.23 5.89
C ALA A 276 18.81 -11.72 6.90
N THR A 277 17.73 -12.47 7.13
CA THR A 277 16.59 -12.06 7.97
C THR A 277 16.49 -12.81 9.30
N GLU A 278 17.40 -13.72 9.61
CA GLU A 278 17.42 -14.47 10.89
C GLU A 278 17.36 -13.56 12.13
N THR A 279 17.86 -12.32 12.01
CA THR A 279 17.85 -11.30 13.07
C THR A 279 16.88 -10.15 12.77
N ALA A 280 16.13 -10.20 11.65
CA ALA A 280 15.32 -9.08 11.23
C ALA A 280 14.07 -8.93 12.12
N GLU A 281 13.99 -7.83 12.83
CA GLU A 281 12.85 -7.47 13.66
C GLU A 281 11.74 -6.73 12.90
N GLY A 282 11.76 -6.78 11.54
CA GLY A 282 10.84 -6.10 10.64
C GLY A 282 11.17 -4.62 10.45
N THR A 283 10.27 -3.89 9.80
CA THR A 283 10.48 -2.46 9.50
C THR A 283 10.68 -1.59 10.76
N PRO A 284 10.10 -1.90 11.95
CA PRO A 284 10.39 -1.14 13.17
C PRO A 284 11.87 -1.12 13.59
N SER A 285 12.69 -2.06 13.10
CA SER A 285 14.13 -2.11 13.42
C SER A 285 14.94 -0.94 12.89
N VAL A 286 14.44 -0.20 11.90
CA VAL A 286 15.15 0.96 11.36
C VAL A 286 14.88 2.25 12.12
N MET A 287 13.96 2.24 13.11
CA MET A 287 13.45 3.45 13.78
C MET A 287 14.57 4.33 14.39
N THR A 288 15.45 3.72 15.18
CA THR A 288 16.56 4.43 15.82
C THR A 288 17.60 4.92 14.81
N GLY A 289 17.94 4.09 13.82
CA GLY A 289 18.89 4.48 12.77
C GLY A 289 18.37 5.63 11.89
N MET A 290 17.08 5.66 11.59
CA MET A 290 16.47 6.77 10.84
C MET A 290 16.45 8.07 11.66
N GLU A 291 16.27 7.96 12.97
CA GLU A 291 16.35 9.11 13.85
C GLU A 291 17.79 9.66 13.94
N GLU A 292 18.79 8.79 14.09
CA GLU A 292 20.21 9.16 14.13
C GLU A 292 20.70 9.90 12.88
N ILE A 293 20.22 9.51 11.69
CA ILE A 293 20.56 10.18 10.43
C ILE A 293 19.67 11.38 10.09
N GLY A 294 18.69 11.70 10.96
CA GLY A 294 17.78 12.84 10.77
C GLY A 294 16.66 12.61 9.77
N ASP A 295 16.35 11.35 9.40
CA ASP A 295 15.25 10.99 8.48
C ASP A 295 13.93 10.67 9.21
N SER A 296 13.91 10.70 10.54
CA SER A 296 12.71 10.56 11.35
C SER A 296 11.91 11.87 11.37
N PRO A 297 10.59 11.85 11.16
CA PRO A 297 9.78 13.07 10.98
C PRO A 297 9.39 13.74 12.31
N ILE A 298 10.34 14.03 13.21
CA ILE A 298 10.05 14.63 14.51
C ILE A 298 9.24 15.91 14.37
N ARG A 299 8.04 15.95 14.94
CA ARG A 299 7.06 17.04 14.73
C ARG A 299 6.94 17.43 13.25
N TYR A 300 6.87 16.42 12.37
CA TYR A 300 6.84 16.62 10.92
C TYR A 300 7.99 17.48 10.39
N TRP A 301 9.24 17.13 10.81
CA TRP A 301 10.51 17.83 10.49
C TRP A 301 10.63 19.25 11.04
N ARG A 302 9.87 19.58 12.09
CA ARG A 302 10.00 20.82 12.87
C ARG A 302 10.71 20.61 14.21
N GLY A 303 10.81 19.37 14.65
CA GLY A 303 11.60 18.97 15.81
C GLY A 303 13.05 18.75 15.43
N ASP A 304 13.91 18.62 16.45
CA ASP A 304 15.34 18.40 16.27
C ASP A 304 15.68 16.93 16.50
N VAL A 305 15.88 16.51 17.73
CA VAL A 305 16.23 15.14 18.11
C VAL A 305 15.23 14.53 19.07
N TRP A 306 14.98 13.22 18.93
CA TRP A 306 14.03 12.51 19.76
C TRP A 306 14.50 11.08 20.12
N HIS A 307 15.82 10.90 20.33
CA HIS A 307 16.48 9.61 20.54
C HIS A 307 15.74 8.70 21.53
N LYS A 308 15.43 9.23 22.73
CA LYS A 308 14.73 8.44 23.75
C LYS A 308 13.35 7.95 23.27
N GLY A 309 12.60 8.78 22.55
CA GLY A 309 11.31 8.37 22.00
C GLY A 309 11.48 7.31 20.92
N ALA A 310 12.43 7.47 20.01
CA ALA A 310 12.74 6.50 18.98
C ALA A 310 13.14 5.13 19.56
N GLU A 311 13.95 5.11 20.61
CA GLU A 311 14.30 3.90 21.36
C GLU A 311 13.06 3.25 22.02
N THR A 312 12.10 4.05 22.48
CA THR A 312 10.90 3.57 23.17
C THR A 312 9.92 2.89 22.20
N ILE A 313 9.80 3.40 20.95
CA ILE A 313 8.89 2.85 19.95
C ILE A 313 9.57 1.93 18.91
N GLY A 314 10.90 1.94 18.83
CA GLY A 314 11.70 1.07 17.98
C GLY A 314 12.03 -0.27 18.65
N THR A 315 12.77 -1.12 17.91
CA THR A 315 13.27 -2.37 18.46
C THR A 315 14.52 -2.12 19.31
N PRO A 316 14.80 -2.95 20.34
CA PRO A 316 14.07 -4.18 20.73
C PRO A 316 12.80 -3.94 21.56
N ARG A 317 12.54 -2.72 22.00
CA ARG A 317 11.40 -2.39 22.87
C ARG A 317 10.06 -2.74 22.23
N TYR A 318 9.89 -2.42 20.96
CA TYR A 318 8.72 -2.77 20.15
C TYR A 318 8.39 -4.27 20.24
N THR A 319 9.39 -5.15 20.00
CA THR A 319 9.21 -6.59 20.02
C THR A 319 8.82 -7.11 21.42
N GLN A 320 9.42 -6.55 22.47
CA GLN A 320 9.18 -6.95 23.84
C GLN A 320 7.77 -6.57 24.33
N VAL A 321 7.32 -5.35 24.01
CA VAL A 321 6.03 -4.81 24.48
C VAL A 321 4.85 -5.41 23.72
N LEU A 322 4.98 -5.57 22.40
CA LEU A 322 3.88 -5.96 21.53
C LEU A 322 3.76 -7.48 21.32
N ASN A 323 4.58 -8.30 21.97
CA ASN A 323 4.56 -9.77 21.83
C ASN A 323 4.56 -10.22 20.35
N VAL A 324 5.51 -9.71 19.61
CA VAL A 324 5.53 -9.75 18.14
C VAL A 324 5.87 -11.13 17.62
N LYS A 325 5.13 -11.53 16.56
CA LYS A 325 5.47 -12.69 15.71
C LYS A 325 5.64 -12.24 14.26
N PRO A 326 6.66 -12.74 13.52
CA PRO A 326 6.78 -12.47 12.10
C PRO A 326 5.54 -12.97 11.34
N LEU A 327 5.05 -12.17 10.39
CA LEU A 327 3.97 -12.53 9.47
C LEU A 327 4.53 -12.48 8.03
N PRO A 328 4.96 -13.62 7.46
CA PRO A 328 5.52 -13.64 6.13
C PRO A 328 4.43 -13.55 5.07
N CYS A 329 4.73 -12.85 3.97
CA CYS A 329 3.97 -12.97 2.75
C CYS A 329 4.15 -14.37 2.14
N GLN A 330 3.24 -14.78 1.25
CA GLN A 330 3.35 -16.06 0.57
C GLN A 330 4.72 -16.23 -0.10
N ASN A 331 5.37 -17.36 0.16
CA ASN A 331 6.68 -17.72 -0.39
C ASN A 331 7.85 -16.77 -0.03
N CYS A 332 7.70 -15.90 0.96
CA CYS A 332 8.74 -14.97 1.37
C CYS A 332 9.25 -15.32 2.78
N PRO A 333 10.57 -15.58 2.97
CA PRO A 333 11.11 -15.92 4.29
C PRO A 333 11.37 -14.69 5.17
N VAL A 334 11.27 -13.46 4.62
CA VAL A 334 11.63 -12.24 5.33
C VAL A 334 10.69 -11.97 6.51
N GLY A 335 9.38 -12.23 6.33
CA GLY A 335 8.39 -12.01 7.39
C GLY A 335 8.44 -10.58 7.95
N CYS A 336 8.54 -9.56 7.08
CA CYS A 336 8.68 -8.17 7.50
C CYS A 336 7.44 -7.60 8.19
N HIS A 337 6.26 -8.11 7.89
CA HIS A 337 5.04 -7.77 8.64
C HIS A 337 5.07 -8.39 10.04
N ARG A 338 4.38 -7.77 10.97
CA ARG A 338 4.35 -8.17 12.38
C ARG A 338 2.92 -8.45 12.82
N HIS A 339 2.72 -9.61 13.41
CA HIS A 339 1.50 -9.92 14.14
C HIS A 339 1.71 -9.61 15.62
N ILE A 340 0.77 -8.93 16.25
CA ILE A 340 0.77 -8.61 17.67
C ILE A 340 -0.41 -9.29 18.40
N ASP A 341 -0.19 -9.64 19.66
CA ASP A 341 -1.21 -10.18 20.57
C ASP A 341 -0.91 -9.64 21.97
N ILE A 342 -1.56 -8.55 22.32
CA ILE A 342 -1.34 -7.86 23.59
C ILE A 342 -2.64 -7.70 24.38
N THR A 343 -2.50 -7.57 25.70
CA THR A 343 -3.57 -7.13 26.57
C THR A 343 -3.35 -5.66 26.92
N LEU A 344 -4.29 -4.82 26.55
CA LEU A 344 -4.25 -3.38 26.78
C LEU A 344 -4.37 -3.04 28.28
N LYS A 345 -3.99 -1.81 28.65
CA LYS A 345 -4.11 -1.31 30.03
C LYS A 345 -5.54 -1.39 30.60
N ASN A 346 -6.56 -1.31 29.73
CA ASN A 346 -7.97 -1.47 30.10
C ASN A 346 -8.43 -2.93 30.23
N GLY A 347 -7.55 -3.91 29.97
CA GLY A 347 -7.84 -5.35 30.04
C GLY A 347 -8.37 -5.96 28.73
N GLU A 348 -8.64 -5.18 27.70
CA GLU A 348 -9.07 -5.69 26.41
C GLU A 348 -7.89 -6.31 25.63
N LYS A 349 -8.21 -7.21 24.69
CA LYS A 349 -7.22 -7.80 23.80
C LYS A 349 -7.12 -7.04 22.49
N LEU A 350 -5.89 -6.74 22.08
CA LEU A 350 -5.58 -6.25 20.73
C LEU A 350 -4.77 -7.31 20.00
N VAL A 351 -5.39 -7.87 18.95
CA VAL A 351 -4.79 -8.91 18.11
C VAL A 351 -4.91 -8.49 16.64
N GLY A 352 -3.77 -8.37 15.96
CA GLY A 352 -3.77 -7.89 14.58
C GLY A 352 -2.37 -7.60 14.04
N ASN A 353 -2.31 -6.66 13.11
CA ASN A 353 -1.04 -6.22 12.55
C ASN A 353 -0.39 -5.18 13.44
N GLY A 354 0.87 -5.39 13.77
CA GLY A 354 1.67 -4.38 14.47
C GLY A 354 1.97 -3.16 13.58
N PRO A 355 2.20 -1.99 14.17
CA PRO A 355 2.61 -0.80 13.45
C PRO A 355 3.90 -1.04 12.65
N GLU A 356 3.91 -0.66 11.38
CA GLU A 356 5.10 -0.61 10.53
C GLU A 356 5.93 0.65 10.83
N TYR A 357 7.17 0.69 10.34
CA TYR A 357 8.04 1.87 10.50
C TYR A 357 7.34 3.18 10.13
N GLU A 358 6.63 3.22 9.01
CA GLU A 358 5.95 4.44 8.56
C GLU A 358 4.81 4.87 9.51
N THR A 359 4.13 3.93 10.13
CA THR A 359 3.13 4.23 11.17
C THR A 359 3.80 4.76 12.44
N LEU A 360 4.90 4.14 12.89
CA LEU A 360 5.70 4.63 14.01
C LEU A 360 6.28 6.02 13.71
N GLY A 361 6.72 6.24 12.46
CA GLY A 361 7.23 7.53 12.01
C GLY A 361 6.19 8.64 12.06
N THR A 362 4.96 8.37 11.60
CA THR A 362 3.94 9.42 11.49
C THR A 362 3.09 9.60 12.73
N MET A 363 2.70 8.50 13.40
CA MET A 363 1.90 8.55 14.63
C MET A 363 2.75 8.57 15.91
N GLY A 364 4.01 8.09 15.85
CA GLY A 364 4.99 8.18 16.92
C GLY A 364 5.84 9.44 16.80
N SER A 365 6.94 9.38 16.06
CA SER A 365 7.89 10.50 15.93
C SER A 365 7.24 11.79 15.43
N GLY A 366 6.37 11.70 14.41
CA GLY A 366 5.64 12.84 13.85
C GLY A 366 4.80 13.57 14.89
N LEU A 367 4.19 12.85 15.80
CA LEU A 367 3.37 13.38 16.88
C LEU A 367 4.10 13.43 18.23
N CYS A 368 5.38 13.03 18.30
CA CYS A 368 6.17 12.89 19.53
C CYS A 368 5.52 11.95 20.58
N ILE A 369 4.80 10.92 20.14
CA ILE A 369 4.13 9.94 21.00
C ILE A 369 5.02 8.70 21.15
N ASP A 370 5.37 8.35 22.37
CA ASP A 370 6.20 7.19 22.73
C ASP A 370 5.39 6.05 23.40
N ASP A 371 4.06 6.14 23.37
CA ASP A 371 3.14 5.10 23.83
C ASP A 371 2.82 4.10 22.71
N LEU A 372 3.52 2.95 22.70
CA LEU A 372 3.32 1.87 21.72
C LEU A 372 1.89 1.29 21.76
N GLU A 373 1.22 1.30 22.91
CA GLU A 373 -0.15 0.82 23.03
C GLU A 373 -1.10 1.74 22.27
N ALA A 374 -1.02 3.05 22.48
CA ALA A 374 -1.85 4.03 21.78
C ALA A 374 -1.59 4.00 20.27
N ILE A 375 -0.34 3.92 19.83
CA ILE A 375 0.01 3.80 18.41
C ILE A 375 -0.55 2.51 17.82
N SER A 376 -0.51 1.39 18.55
CA SER A 376 -1.06 0.11 18.09
C SER A 376 -2.58 0.13 17.97
N ILE A 377 -3.29 0.79 18.90
CA ILE A 377 -4.74 1.00 18.82
C ILE A 377 -5.10 1.86 17.60
N ALA A 378 -4.41 2.98 17.40
CA ALA A 378 -4.63 3.86 16.25
C ALA A 378 -4.36 3.14 14.92
N ASN A 379 -3.31 2.32 14.88
CA ASN A 379 -2.98 1.46 13.73
C ASN A 379 -4.10 0.45 13.44
N ASP A 380 -4.65 -0.23 14.45
CA ASP A 380 -5.76 -1.18 14.27
C ASP A 380 -7.04 -0.48 13.80
N ILE A 381 -7.38 0.69 14.35
CA ILE A 381 -8.50 1.52 13.90
C ILE A 381 -8.34 1.84 12.39
N CYS A 382 -7.17 2.30 11.96
CA CYS A 382 -6.90 2.60 10.56
C CYS A 382 -6.97 1.35 9.68
N ASN A 383 -6.37 0.23 10.09
CA ASN A 383 -6.34 -1.01 9.34
C ASN A 383 -7.75 -1.59 9.14
N ARG A 384 -8.56 -1.60 10.18
CA ARG A 384 -9.96 -2.08 10.10
C ARG A 384 -10.83 -1.16 9.28
N ALA A 385 -10.71 0.16 9.48
CA ALA A 385 -11.44 1.14 8.69
C ALA A 385 -11.00 1.16 7.22
N GLY A 386 -9.81 0.66 6.90
CA GLY A 386 -9.22 0.72 5.57
C GLY A 386 -8.66 2.11 5.25
N VAL A 387 -7.83 2.68 6.14
CA VAL A 387 -7.26 4.03 6.03
C VAL A 387 -5.74 3.98 6.05
N ASP A 388 -5.10 4.84 5.28
CA ASP A 388 -3.64 5.07 5.28
C ASP A 388 -3.19 5.70 6.60
N THR A 389 -2.38 4.97 7.37
CA THR A 389 -1.84 5.43 8.66
C THR A 389 -0.92 6.64 8.52
N ILE A 390 -0.19 6.74 7.41
CA ILE A 390 0.73 7.85 7.13
C ILE A 390 -0.07 9.15 6.96
N SER A 391 -1.09 9.12 6.13
CA SER A 391 -1.94 10.29 5.91
C SER A 391 -2.75 10.66 7.15
N ALA A 392 -3.27 9.67 7.89
CA ALA A 392 -4.00 9.91 9.14
C ALA A 392 -3.12 10.60 10.18
N GLY A 393 -1.90 10.09 10.42
CA GLY A 393 -0.92 10.74 11.30
C GLY A 393 -0.59 12.17 10.85
N SER A 394 -0.40 12.37 9.53
CA SER A 394 -0.13 13.69 8.96
C SER A 394 -1.29 14.68 9.18
N TYR A 395 -2.54 14.22 9.07
CA TYR A 395 -3.72 15.06 9.32
C TYR A 395 -3.81 15.47 10.79
N ILE A 396 -3.49 14.57 11.72
CA ILE A 396 -3.44 14.85 13.15
C ILE A 396 -2.37 15.90 13.46
N GLY A 397 -1.16 15.71 12.92
CA GLY A 397 -0.08 16.70 13.08
C GLY A 397 -0.45 18.07 12.52
N PHE A 398 -1.07 18.11 11.36
CA PHE A 398 -1.57 19.36 10.75
C PHE A 398 -2.60 20.07 11.64
N LEU A 399 -3.59 19.35 12.18
CA LEU A 399 -4.59 19.93 13.09
C LEU A 399 -3.95 20.48 14.37
N THR A 400 -3.02 19.72 14.95
CA THR A 400 -2.29 20.12 16.16
C THR A 400 -1.49 21.40 15.93
N GLU A 401 -0.80 21.49 14.81
CA GLU A 401 -0.06 22.71 14.44
C GLU A 401 -0.98 23.89 14.13
N CYS A 402 -2.10 23.67 13.43
CA CYS A 402 -3.09 24.72 13.19
C CYS A 402 -3.66 25.27 14.51
N TYR A 403 -3.88 24.40 15.49
CA TYR A 403 -4.31 24.82 16.83
C TYR A 403 -3.22 25.64 17.54
N GLU A 404 -1.96 25.17 17.57
CA GLU A 404 -0.84 25.92 18.15
C GLU A 404 -0.64 27.29 17.50
N ALA A 405 -0.88 27.37 16.18
CA ALA A 405 -0.83 28.62 15.41
C ALA A 405 -2.08 29.50 15.56
N SER A 406 -3.06 29.10 16.37
CA SER A 406 -4.33 29.80 16.58
C SER A 406 -5.18 29.97 15.29
N LEU A 407 -5.00 29.10 14.31
CA LEU A 407 -5.78 29.07 13.07
C LEU A 407 -7.15 28.38 13.26
N ILE A 408 -7.26 27.50 14.25
CA ILE A 408 -8.48 26.79 14.61
C ILE A 408 -8.62 26.69 16.12
N SER A 409 -9.85 26.78 16.64
CA SER A 409 -10.11 26.67 18.08
C SER A 409 -10.33 25.21 18.53
N ALA A 410 -10.08 24.96 19.82
CA ALA A 410 -10.33 23.66 20.45
C ALA A 410 -11.81 23.23 20.32
N ASP A 411 -12.77 24.17 20.39
CA ASP A 411 -14.20 23.88 20.23
C ASP A 411 -14.53 23.31 18.85
N LYS A 412 -13.86 23.81 17.78
CA LYS A 412 -14.03 23.27 16.43
C LYS A 412 -13.40 21.89 16.24
N ILE A 413 -12.27 21.64 16.90
CA ILE A 413 -11.58 20.34 16.88
C ILE A 413 -12.37 19.32 17.71
N GLY A 414 -12.99 19.76 18.80
CA GLY A 414 -13.69 18.94 19.77
C GLY A 414 -12.79 18.52 20.97
N MET A 415 -11.53 18.98 20.98
CA MET A 415 -10.56 18.79 22.06
C MET A 415 -9.45 19.82 21.96
N VAL A 416 -8.59 19.88 22.99
CA VAL A 416 -7.32 20.61 22.95
C VAL A 416 -6.22 19.65 22.49
N PRO A 417 -5.75 19.71 21.23
CA PRO A 417 -4.75 18.77 20.75
C PRO A 417 -3.34 19.18 21.17
N HIS A 418 -2.52 18.18 21.53
CA HIS A 418 -1.11 18.38 21.90
C HIS A 418 -0.21 17.33 21.24
N PHE A 419 0.99 17.76 20.82
CA PHE A 419 2.06 16.82 20.49
C PHE A 419 2.50 16.08 21.76
N GLY A 420 2.79 14.78 21.62
CA GLY A 420 3.15 13.91 22.74
C GLY A 420 1.96 13.36 23.54
N ASP A 421 0.74 13.68 23.16
CA ASP A 421 -0.47 13.25 23.87
C ASP A 421 -1.16 12.09 23.14
N PRO A 422 -1.17 10.87 23.73
CA PRO A 422 -1.87 9.72 23.16
C PRO A 422 -3.39 9.91 22.99
N GLU A 423 -4.04 10.71 23.86
CA GLU A 423 -5.48 10.98 23.74
C GLU A 423 -5.80 11.79 22.48
N THR A 424 -4.92 12.74 22.13
CA THR A 424 -5.00 13.48 20.85
C THR A 424 -4.98 12.52 19.65
N LEU A 425 -4.06 11.54 19.65
CA LEU A 425 -3.99 10.55 18.58
C LEU A 425 -5.28 9.73 18.47
N LEU A 426 -5.73 9.15 19.56
CA LEU A 426 -6.88 8.24 19.56
C LEU A 426 -8.20 8.97 19.22
N PHE A 427 -8.39 10.17 19.73
CA PHE A 427 -9.58 10.97 19.43
C PHE A 427 -9.61 11.39 17.95
N LEU A 428 -8.52 11.94 17.45
CA LEU A 428 -8.50 12.47 16.07
C LEU A 428 -8.49 11.37 15.02
N VAL A 429 -7.82 10.23 15.24
CA VAL A 429 -7.87 9.12 14.30
C VAL A 429 -9.29 8.60 14.14
N ASP A 430 -10.07 8.49 15.23
CA ASP A 430 -11.48 8.08 15.18
C ASP A 430 -12.31 9.03 14.30
N LYS A 431 -12.12 10.35 14.47
CA LYS A 431 -12.83 11.36 13.66
C LYS A 431 -12.44 11.32 12.18
N ILE A 432 -11.16 11.12 11.88
CA ILE A 432 -10.62 11.08 10.50
C ILE A 432 -11.14 9.84 9.76
N VAL A 433 -11.11 8.66 10.37
CA VAL A 433 -11.54 7.43 9.68
C VAL A 433 -13.03 7.42 9.37
N LYS A 434 -13.84 8.10 10.18
CA LYS A 434 -15.30 8.21 10.04
C LYS A 434 -15.77 9.42 9.21
N ASN A 435 -14.88 10.34 8.85
CA ASN A 435 -15.24 11.65 8.30
C ASN A 435 -16.25 12.41 9.16
N GLU A 436 -16.12 12.35 10.50
CA GLU A 436 -17.02 12.98 11.46
C GLU A 436 -16.39 14.21 12.14
N GLY A 437 -17.20 15.21 12.48
CA GLY A 437 -16.72 16.40 13.16
C GLY A 437 -15.57 17.07 12.42
N ILE A 438 -14.41 17.26 13.09
CA ILE A 438 -13.22 17.81 12.45
C ILE A 438 -12.65 16.91 11.35
N GLY A 439 -12.88 15.59 11.39
CA GLY A 439 -12.47 14.66 10.34
C GLY A 439 -13.14 14.96 9.00
N ALA A 440 -14.36 15.50 8.98
CA ALA A 440 -15.07 15.89 7.75
C ALA A 440 -14.39 17.04 6.97
N TYR A 441 -13.47 17.78 7.59
CA TYR A 441 -12.69 18.82 6.92
C TYR A 441 -11.73 18.22 5.88
N PHE A 442 -11.35 16.95 6.05
CA PHE A 442 -10.42 16.24 5.17
C PHE A 442 -11.08 15.48 4.01
N LYS A 443 -12.39 15.68 3.78
CA LYS A 443 -13.11 15.04 2.65
C LYS A 443 -12.45 15.31 1.27
N ASP A 444 -11.78 16.45 1.13
CA ASP A 444 -11.02 16.86 -0.05
C ASP A 444 -9.49 16.86 0.21
N GLY A 445 -9.04 16.02 1.15
CA GLY A 445 -7.65 15.93 1.58
C GLY A 445 -7.18 17.11 2.43
N ILE A 446 -5.88 17.14 2.72
CA ILE A 446 -5.27 18.15 3.60
C ILE A 446 -5.37 19.58 3.02
N ARG A 447 -5.37 19.73 1.69
CA ARG A 447 -5.51 21.04 1.04
C ARG A 447 -6.90 21.61 1.27
N GLY A 448 -7.94 20.79 1.07
CA GLY A 448 -9.32 21.19 1.36
C GLY A 448 -9.52 21.54 2.83
N ALA A 449 -8.91 20.78 3.74
CA ALA A 449 -8.93 21.10 5.17
C ALA A 449 -8.26 22.44 5.47
N ALA A 450 -7.13 22.74 4.85
CA ALA A 450 -6.42 24.01 5.04
C ALA A 450 -7.22 25.21 4.56
N GLU A 451 -7.90 25.10 3.42
CA GLU A 451 -8.82 26.14 2.91
C GLU A 451 -9.98 26.38 3.87
N LEU A 452 -10.56 25.32 4.44
CA LEU A 452 -11.66 25.42 5.39
C LEU A 452 -11.24 26.00 6.75
N ILE A 453 -10.00 25.75 7.19
CA ILE A 453 -9.47 26.21 8.48
C ILE A 453 -9.05 27.65 8.42
N GLY A 454 -8.33 28.08 7.39
CA GLY A 454 -7.70 29.39 7.37
C GLY A 454 -7.79 30.15 6.05
N GLY A 455 -8.52 29.69 5.04
CA GLY A 455 -8.53 30.30 3.72
C GLY A 455 -7.14 30.42 3.13
N ASP A 456 -6.79 31.58 2.55
CA ASP A 456 -5.46 31.84 1.99
C ASP A 456 -4.35 31.71 3.04
N ALA A 457 -4.57 32.17 4.28
CA ALA A 457 -3.60 32.02 5.38
C ALA A 457 -3.40 30.53 5.76
N GLY A 458 -4.42 29.69 5.68
CA GLY A 458 -4.31 28.25 5.87
C GLY A 458 -3.47 27.60 4.78
N LEU A 459 -3.69 27.97 3.52
CA LEU A 459 -2.90 27.48 2.38
C LEU A 459 -1.45 27.93 2.43
N GLU A 460 -1.18 29.18 2.85
CA GLU A 460 0.18 29.70 3.06
C GLU A 460 0.90 29.01 4.23
N ALA A 461 0.14 28.57 5.23
CA ALA A 461 0.68 27.82 6.37
C ALA A 461 1.01 26.36 6.03
N LEU A 462 0.34 25.77 5.01
CA LEU A 462 0.55 24.39 4.60
C LEU A 462 2.01 23.98 4.42
N PRO A 463 2.89 24.75 3.72
CA PRO A 463 4.29 24.39 3.57
C PRO A 463 5.07 24.41 4.87
N ARG A 464 4.57 25.13 5.88
CA ARG A 464 5.19 25.24 7.22
C ARG A 464 4.64 24.22 8.19
N ILE A 465 3.39 23.79 8.01
CA ILE A 465 2.58 23.04 8.98
C ILE A 465 2.35 21.60 8.50
N ALA A 466 2.05 21.39 7.21
CA ALA A 466 1.81 20.07 6.70
C ALA A 466 3.09 19.25 6.58
N SER A 467 2.98 17.96 6.84
CA SER A 467 4.10 17.06 6.70
C SER A 467 4.69 17.16 5.29
N ARG A 468 6.00 17.33 5.20
CA ARG A 468 6.70 17.27 3.93
C ARG A 468 6.44 15.97 3.18
N GLN A 469 6.16 14.87 3.86
CA GLN A 469 5.83 13.59 3.24
C GLN A 469 4.55 13.66 2.40
N GLU A 470 3.49 14.27 2.89
CA GLU A 470 2.23 14.42 2.15
C GLU A 470 2.42 15.35 0.93
N LEU A 471 3.13 16.48 1.14
CA LEU A 471 3.39 17.46 0.10
C LEU A 471 4.49 17.02 -0.88
N VAL A 472 5.58 16.44 -0.40
CA VAL A 472 6.72 16.04 -1.25
C VAL A 472 6.37 14.87 -2.14
N ARG A 473 5.63 13.86 -1.66
CA ARG A 473 5.17 12.76 -2.52
C ARG A 473 4.11 13.22 -3.53
N ALA A 474 3.22 14.13 -3.16
CA ALA A 474 2.29 14.76 -4.10
C ALA A 474 3.03 15.63 -5.14
N ASP A 475 4.10 16.32 -4.75
CA ASP A 475 4.88 17.19 -5.63
C ASP A 475 5.87 16.41 -6.50
N LEU A 476 6.44 15.32 -5.99
CA LEU A 476 7.24 14.37 -6.80
C LEU A 476 6.39 13.69 -7.87
N SER A 477 5.16 13.29 -7.56
CA SER A 477 4.25 12.74 -8.57
C SER A 477 3.89 13.79 -9.64
N ARG A 478 3.77 15.08 -9.27
CA ARG A 478 3.59 16.18 -10.23
C ARG A 478 4.84 16.44 -11.06
N ARG A 479 6.04 16.34 -10.49
CA ARG A 479 7.31 16.55 -11.24
C ARG A 479 7.60 15.39 -12.18
N LEU A 480 7.26 14.17 -11.82
CA LEU A 480 7.38 13.00 -12.71
C LEU A 480 6.36 13.03 -13.84
N SER A 481 5.15 13.59 -13.63
CA SER A 481 4.16 13.78 -14.70
C SER A 481 4.49 14.90 -15.68
N VAL A 482 5.49 15.73 -15.41
CA VAL A 482 5.99 16.79 -16.34
C VAL A 482 7.18 16.30 -17.17
N ILE A 483 7.75 15.14 -16.82
CA ILE A 483 8.89 14.54 -17.54
C ILE A 483 8.44 13.38 -18.46
N ALA A 484 7.16 12.97 -18.37
CA ALA A 484 6.48 12.07 -19.30
C ALA A 484 5.56 12.87 -20.22
#